data_1d6e1ce850d4813474ab5e3de0f46862
#
_entry.id   1d6e1ce850d4813474ab5e3de0f46862
#
_cell.length_a   1.000
_cell.length_b   1.000
_cell.length_c   1.000
_cell.angle_alpha   90.00
_cell.angle_beta   90.00
_cell.angle_gamma   90.00
#
_symmetry.space_group_name_H-M   'P 1'
#
loop_
_entity.id
_entity.type
_entity.pdbx_description
1 polymer ?
#
loop_
_entity_poly.entity_id
_entity_poly.type
_entity_poly.pdbx_seq_one_letter_code
_entity_poly.pdbx_strand_id
1 'polypeptide(L)'
;GIVWGGDGQLYMNAIQRNNLVRANRDAGGRFTHATVLTPSRPMGGPDGLRALGGNRFLQSEGNAGFITLVTITGDRAEIETLASGVDYASAVTAVGGRAYYPEGKLRFLFGPQAGQDPGPFVVRNVAIPGGE
;
A
#
# COMPACT_ATOMS: atom_id res chain seq x y z
N GLY A 1 1.75 -2.07 -6.39
CA GLY A 1 3.03 -2.53 -5.84
C GLY A 1 3.14 -4.03 -5.75
N ILE A 2 4.35 -4.52 -5.62
CA ILE A 2 4.67 -5.93 -5.49
C ILE A 2 5.86 -6.08 -4.53
N VAL A 3 5.75 -6.96 -3.52
CA VAL A 3 6.79 -7.16 -2.51
C VAL A 3 6.82 -8.60 -2.01
N TRP A 4 7.96 -9.02 -1.49
CA TRP A 4 8.08 -10.27 -0.74
C TRP A 4 7.64 -10.04 0.70
N GLY A 5 6.81 -10.94 1.22
CA GLY A 5 6.47 -10.98 2.63
C GLY A 5 7.52 -11.74 3.45
N GLY A 6 7.48 -11.59 4.77
CA GLY A 6 8.36 -12.32 5.67
C GLY A 6 8.12 -13.83 5.69
N ASP A 7 6.99 -14.28 5.17
CA ASP A 7 6.63 -15.69 5.00
C ASP A 7 7.19 -16.31 3.71
N GLY A 8 7.93 -15.53 2.91
CA GLY A 8 8.45 -15.99 1.63
C GLY A 8 7.44 -16.01 0.49
N GLN A 9 6.23 -15.53 0.72
CA GLN A 9 5.21 -15.39 -0.33
C GLN A 9 5.28 -14.02 -0.98
N LEU A 10 4.76 -13.90 -2.20
CA LEU A 10 4.73 -12.66 -2.95
C LEU A 10 3.37 -11.99 -2.76
N TYR A 11 3.39 -10.69 -2.45
CA TYR A 11 2.18 -9.90 -2.25
C TYR A 11 2.12 -8.79 -3.28
N MET A 12 0.92 -8.53 -3.79
CA MET A 12 0.70 -7.46 -4.75
C MET A 12 -0.68 -6.84 -4.55
N ASN A 13 -0.80 -5.55 -4.84
CA ASN A 13 -2.10 -4.89 -4.83
C ASN A 13 -2.50 -4.46 -6.24
N ALA A 14 -3.81 -4.31 -6.45
CA ALA A 14 -4.40 -3.94 -7.73
C ALA A 14 -5.30 -2.72 -7.54
N ILE A 15 -4.90 -1.59 -8.14
CA ILE A 15 -5.58 -0.31 -7.98
C ILE A 15 -7.05 -0.40 -8.41
N GLN A 16 -7.30 -0.94 -9.59
CA GLN A 16 -8.65 -0.94 -10.16
C GLN A 16 -9.58 -1.94 -9.50
N ARG A 17 -9.03 -3.01 -8.92
CA ARG A 17 -9.81 -4.04 -8.23
C ARG A 17 -9.93 -3.79 -6.75
N ASN A 18 -9.21 -2.80 -6.22
CA ASN A 18 -9.19 -2.46 -4.81
C ASN A 18 -8.88 -3.68 -3.92
N ASN A 19 -7.94 -4.52 -4.33
CA ASN A 19 -7.60 -5.71 -3.58
C ASN A 19 -6.10 -5.88 -3.35
N LEU A 20 -5.79 -6.75 -2.39
CA LEU A 20 -4.46 -7.22 -2.06
C LEU A 20 -4.44 -8.73 -2.26
N VAL A 21 -3.43 -9.22 -2.96
CA VAL A 21 -3.35 -10.60 -3.42
C VAL A 21 -2.05 -11.22 -2.95
N ARG A 22 -2.13 -12.45 -2.46
CA ARG A 22 -0.95 -13.28 -2.21
C ARG A 22 -0.77 -14.26 -3.37
N ALA A 23 0.39 -14.21 -4.02
CA ALA A 23 0.80 -15.22 -4.98
C ALA A 23 1.52 -16.33 -4.22
N ASN A 24 0.84 -17.45 -4.01
CA ASN A 24 1.33 -18.54 -3.20
C ASN A 24 2.37 -19.37 -3.97
N ARG A 25 3.44 -19.74 -3.26
CA ARG A 25 4.49 -20.63 -3.78
C ARG A 25 4.58 -21.90 -2.94
N ASP A 26 4.99 -23.00 -3.56
CA ASP A 26 5.35 -24.22 -2.84
C ASP A 26 6.78 -24.13 -2.25
N ALA A 27 7.19 -25.21 -1.59
CA ALA A 27 8.53 -25.27 -0.97
C ALA A 27 9.67 -25.16 -1.98
N GLY A 28 9.43 -25.51 -3.25
CA GLY A 28 10.39 -25.38 -4.33
C GLY A 28 10.42 -24.00 -4.97
N GLY A 29 9.59 -23.06 -4.50
CA GLY A 29 9.52 -21.70 -5.00
C GLY A 29 8.64 -21.53 -6.24
N ARG A 30 7.87 -22.53 -6.62
CA ARG A 30 6.96 -22.45 -7.77
C ARG A 30 5.65 -21.81 -7.36
N PHE A 31 5.16 -20.91 -8.19
CA PHE A 31 3.81 -20.36 -8.05
C PHE A 31 2.77 -21.49 -8.16
N THR A 32 1.83 -21.54 -7.24
CA THR A 32 0.75 -22.51 -7.21
C THR A 32 -0.62 -21.90 -7.51
N HIS A 33 -0.98 -20.83 -6.79
CA HIS A 33 -2.25 -20.15 -6.97
C HIS A 33 -2.22 -18.78 -6.31
N ALA A 34 -3.14 -17.91 -6.70
CA ALA A 34 -3.31 -16.59 -6.08
C ALA A 34 -4.48 -16.61 -5.10
N THR A 35 -4.32 -15.93 -3.98
CA THR A 35 -5.38 -15.73 -2.99
C THR A 35 -5.68 -14.25 -2.88
N VAL A 36 -6.93 -13.86 -3.13
CA VAL A 36 -7.39 -12.51 -2.82
C VAL A 36 -7.65 -12.43 -1.33
N LEU A 37 -6.94 -11.56 -0.63
CA LEU A 37 -7.09 -11.42 0.82
C LEU A 37 -8.38 -10.66 1.15
N THR A 38 -8.98 -11.00 2.30
CA THR A 38 -10.17 -10.33 2.80
C THR A 38 -9.75 -9.14 3.66
N PRO A 39 -9.96 -7.89 3.23
CA PRO A 39 -9.60 -6.73 4.02
C PRO A 39 -10.60 -6.47 5.14
N SER A 40 -10.15 -5.91 6.26
CA SER A 40 -11.01 -5.53 7.39
C SER A 40 -11.93 -4.36 7.05
N ARG A 41 -11.60 -3.59 6.02
CA ARG A 41 -12.44 -2.57 5.42
C ARG A 41 -12.16 -2.45 3.93
N PRO A 42 -13.06 -1.87 3.12
CA PRO A 42 -12.77 -1.61 1.71
C PRO A 42 -11.54 -0.72 1.54
N MET A 43 -10.73 -0.99 0.52
CA MET A 43 -9.58 -0.18 0.16
C MET A 43 -9.93 0.69 -1.05
N GLY A 44 -9.36 1.89 -1.11
CA GLY A 44 -9.60 2.83 -2.20
C GLY A 44 -8.34 3.08 -3.04
N GLY A 45 -8.16 2.31 -4.11
CA GLY A 45 -7.05 2.46 -5.04
C GLY A 45 -5.68 2.13 -4.43
N PRO A 46 -5.48 0.91 -3.89
CA PRO A 46 -4.19 0.52 -3.31
C PRO A 46 -3.11 0.50 -4.38
N ASP A 47 -2.00 1.19 -4.13
CA ASP A 47 -0.94 1.41 -5.12
C ASP A 47 0.43 1.03 -4.56
N GLY A 48 1.08 1.90 -3.79
CA GLY A 48 2.36 1.60 -3.16
C GLY A 48 2.24 0.50 -2.12
N LEU A 49 3.20 -0.41 -2.07
CA LEU A 49 3.23 -1.52 -1.13
C LEU A 49 4.67 -1.79 -0.70
N ARG A 50 4.91 -1.83 0.62
CA ARG A 50 6.25 -2.02 1.19
C ARG A 50 6.19 -3.01 2.34
N ALA A 51 7.04 -4.03 2.31
CA ALA A 51 7.15 -4.97 3.43
C ALA A 51 7.90 -4.33 4.61
N LEU A 52 7.39 -4.54 5.82
CA LEU A 52 8.02 -4.13 7.07
C LEU A 52 8.70 -5.29 7.81
N GLY A 53 8.61 -6.50 7.28
CA GLY A 53 9.03 -7.72 7.95
C GLY A 53 7.86 -8.42 8.62
N GLY A 54 8.03 -9.72 8.87
CA GLY A 54 6.94 -10.54 9.40
C GLY A 54 5.72 -10.50 8.49
N ASN A 55 4.56 -10.23 9.09
CA ASN A 55 3.28 -10.15 8.39
C ASN A 55 2.77 -8.71 8.22
N ARG A 56 3.65 -7.71 8.34
CA ARG A 56 3.28 -6.30 8.31
C ARG A 56 3.76 -5.64 7.02
N PHE A 57 2.92 -4.74 6.48
CA PHE A 57 3.19 -3.99 5.26
C PHE A 57 2.72 -2.55 5.40
N LEU A 58 3.39 -1.64 4.72
CA LEU A 58 2.86 -0.30 4.46
C LEU A 58 2.20 -0.29 3.09
N GLN A 59 1.10 0.43 2.95
CA GLN A 59 0.39 0.59 1.70
C GLN A 59 -0.08 2.03 1.53
N SER A 60 -0.02 2.54 0.30
CA SER A 60 -0.74 3.76 -0.05
C SER A 60 -2.06 3.39 -0.73
N GLU A 61 -3.14 4.06 -0.35
CA GLU A 61 -4.43 3.97 -1.02
C GLU A 61 -4.67 5.28 -1.75
N GLY A 62 -4.24 5.33 -3.00
CA GLY A 62 -4.18 6.58 -3.76
C GLY A 62 -5.51 7.28 -3.89
N ASN A 63 -6.57 6.56 -4.31
CA ASN A 63 -7.89 7.15 -4.50
C ASN A 63 -8.55 7.56 -3.20
N ALA A 64 -8.38 6.76 -2.14
CA ALA A 64 -8.93 7.09 -0.83
C ALA A 64 -8.15 8.21 -0.12
N GLY A 65 -6.90 8.43 -0.50
CA GLY A 65 -6.04 9.41 0.15
C GLY A 65 -5.52 8.95 1.51
N PHE A 66 -5.13 7.68 1.62
CA PHE A 66 -4.65 7.10 2.88
C PHE A 66 -3.23 6.54 2.75
N ILE A 67 -2.52 6.56 3.87
CA ILE A 67 -1.39 5.66 4.14
C ILE A 67 -1.86 4.68 5.19
N THR A 68 -1.63 3.40 4.95
CA THR A 68 -2.17 2.34 5.81
C THR A 68 -1.08 1.36 6.23
N LEU A 69 -1.27 0.82 7.44
CA LEU A 69 -0.53 -0.33 7.95
C LEU A 69 -1.41 -1.55 7.74
N VAL A 70 -0.87 -2.54 7.06
CA VAL A 70 -1.57 -3.80 6.77
C VAL A 70 -0.90 -4.92 7.55
N THR A 71 -1.69 -5.66 8.33
CA THR A 71 -1.23 -6.85 9.05
C THR A 71 -1.99 -8.05 8.49
N ILE A 72 -1.25 -9.03 7.97
CA ILE A 72 -1.85 -10.20 7.32
C ILE A 72 -1.83 -11.38 8.29
N THR A 73 -3.01 -11.97 8.50
CA THR A 73 -3.20 -13.17 9.32
C THR A 73 -4.03 -14.16 8.52
N GLY A 74 -3.40 -15.26 8.09
CA GLY A 74 -4.04 -16.19 7.17
C GLY A 74 -4.41 -15.49 5.86
N ASP A 75 -5.69 -15.53 5.50
CA ASP A 75 -6.19 -14.88 4.28
C ASP A 75 -6.85 -13.53 4.57
N ARG A 76 -6.65 -12.98 5.76
CA ARG A 76 -7.21 -11.67 6.17
C ARG A 76 -6.12 -10.61 6.21
N ALA A 77 -6.50 -9.41 5.79
CA ALA A 77 -5.67 -8.21 5.87
C ALA A 77 -6.35 -7.20 6.80
N GLU A 78 -5.79 -7.02 7.99
CA GLU A 78 -6.23 -5.99 8.92
C GLU A 78 -5.60 -4.66 8.52
N ILE A 79 -6.42 -3.64 8.29
CA ILE A 79 -6.01 -2.36 7.74
C ILE A 79 -6.20 -1.26 8.76
N GLU A 80 -5.10 -0.61 9.12
CA GLU A 80 -5.10 0.55 10.00
C GLU A 80 -4.68 1.78 9.21
N THR A 81 -5.49 2.83 9.25
CA THR A 81 -5.18 4.09 8.58
C THR A 81 -4.21 4.90 9.44
N LEU A 82 -3.04 5.21 8.90
CA LEU A 82 -2.01 6.01 9.58
C LEU A 82 -2.10 7.49 9.21
N ALA A 83 -2.44 7.79 7.98
CA ALA A 83 -2.62 9.16 7.48
C ALA A 83 -3.79 9.22 6.53
N SER A 84 -4.48 10.37 6.50
CA SER A 84 -5.63 10.65 5.63
C SER A 84 -5.46 12.01 4.96
N GLY A 85 -6.32 12.31 4.00
CA GLY A 85 -6.22 13.57 3.25
C GLY A 85 -4.96 13.66 2.39
N VAL A 86 -4.38 12.52 2.01
CA VAL A 86 -3.16 12.44 1.20
C VAL A 86 -3.52 12.65 -0.27
N ASP A 87 -2.82 13.58 -0.93
CA ASP A 87 -3.08 13.94 -2.33
C ASP A 87 -2.36 12.95 -3.27
N TYR A 88 -2.85 11.73 -3.29
CA TYR A 88 -2.40 10.56 -4.05
C TYR A 88 -0.93 10.20 -3.84
N ALA A 89 -0.66 9.38 -2.84
CA ALA A 89 0.64 8.74 -2.70
C ALA A 89 0.70 7.49 -3.57
N SER A 90 1.63 7.46 -4.52
CA SER A 90 1.87 6.30 -5.39
C SER A 90 2.88 5.32 -4.81
N ALA A 91 3.59 5.73 -3.76
CA ALA A 91 4.65 4.96 -3.14
C ALA A 91 4.69 5.25 -1.64
N VAL A 92 5.30 4.34 -0.90
CA VAL A 92 5.53 4.50 0.52
C VAL A 92 6.77 3.71 0.92
N THR A 93 7.54 4.21 1.86
CA THR A 93 8.69 3.50 2.42
C THR A 93 8.81 3.79 3.91
N ALA A 94 9.71 3.06 4.59
CA ALA A 94 9.90 3.20 6.02
C ALA A 94 11.36 3.49 6.35
N VAL A 95 11.58 4.41 7.27
CA VAL A 95 12.88 4.69 7.85
C VAL A 95 12.67 5.10 9.31
N GLY A 96 13.38 4.46 10.23
CA GLY A 96 13.40 4.88 11.64
C GLY A 96 12.03 4.92 12.30
N GLY A 97 11.16 3.96 12.01
CA GLY A 97 9.83 3.91 12.62
C GLY A 97 8.82 4.86 12.02
N ARG A 98 9.12 5.47 10.89
CA ARG A 98 8.21 6.38 10.20
C ARG A 98 7.99 5.96 8.76
N ALA A 99 6.76 6.13 8.29
CA ALA A 99 6.39 5.96 6.89
C ALA A 99 6.57 7.28 6.15
N TYR A 100 7.31 7.25 5.05
CA TYR A 100 7.50 8.40 4.16
C TYR A 100 6.77 8.16 2.85
N TYR A 101 6.12 9.19 2.34
CA TYR A 101 5.34 9.08 1.11
C TYR A 101 5.30 10.41 0.35
N PRO A 102 5.37 10.36 -1.01
CA PRO A 102 5.19 11.57 -1.81
C PRO A 102 3.69 11.82 -2.02
N GLU A 103 3.31 13.07 -2.16
CA GLU A 103 2.00 13.42 -2.70
C GLU A 103 2.15 13.64 -4.20
N GLY A 104 1.71 12.65 -5.00
CA GLY A 104 1.88 12.65 -6.45
C GLY A 104 0.89 13.53 -7.21
N LYS A 105 -0.19 13.97 -6.54
CA LYS A 105 -1.16 14.94 -7.06
C LYS A 105 -1.71 14.55 -8.44
N LEU A 106 -2.10 13.28 -8.61
CA LEU A 106 -2.55 12.78 -9.91
C LEU A 106 -3.80 13.46 -10.45
N ARG A 107 -4.55 14.18 -9.60
CA ARG A 107 -5.70 14.97 -10.03
C ARG A 107 -5.32 16.08 -11.03
N PHE A 108 -4.05 16.49 -11.07
CA PHE A 108 -3.55 17.46 -12.04
C PHE A 108 -3.08 16.81 -13.33
N LEU A 109 -3.05 15.48 -13.39
CA LEU A 109 -2.69 14.72 -14.58
C LEU A 109 -3.92 14.10 -15.25
N PHE A 110 -4.89 13.65 -14.45
CA PHE A 110 -6.12 13.02 -14.90
C PHE A 110 -7.32 13.74 -14.29
N GLY A 111 -8.44 13.81 -15.05
CA GLY A 111 -9.70 14.38 -14.58
C GLY A 111 -9.84 15.86 -14.83
N PRO A 112 -10.81 16.54 -14.17
CA PRO A 112 -11.18 17.93 -14.45
C PRO A 112 -10.07 18.95 -14.24
N GLN A 113 -9.08 18.65 -13.39
CA GLN A 113 -7.97 19.54 -13.09
C GLN A 113 -6.72 19.25 -13.93
N ALA A 114 -6.82 18.33 -14.90
CA ALA A 114 -5.69 17.97 -15.75
C ALA A 114 -5.15 19.20 -16.47
N GLY A 115 -3.81 19.35 -16.46
CA GLY A 115 -3.11 20.47 -17.07
C GLY A 115 -3.02 21.73 -16.23
N GLN A 116 -3.65 21.79 -15.07
CA GLN A 116 -3.47 22.90 -14.12
C GLN A 116 -2.15 22.75 -13.39
N ASP A 117 -1.64 23.85 -12.85
CA ASP A 117 -0.39 23.86 -12.06
C ASP A 117 -0.63 23.15 -10.72
N PRO A 118 0.07 22.04 -10.42
CA PRO A 118 -0.08 21.33 -9.15
C PRO A 118 0.59 22.05 -7.98
N GLY A 119 1.39 23.07 -8.23
CA GLY A 119 2.27 23.65 -7.21
C GLY A 119 3.43 22.73 -6.83
N PRO A 120 4.13 22.97 -5.74
CA PRO A 120 5.25 22.15 -5.32
C PRO A 120 4.80 20.73 -4.93
N PHE A 121 5.58 19.73 -5.30
CA PHE A 121 5.43 18.39 -4.79
C PHE A 121 6.09 18.26 -3.42
N VAL A 122 5.48 17.48 -2.53
CA VAL A 122 5.98 17.33 -1.15
C VAL A 122 6.15 15.85 -0.80
N VAL A 123 7.06 15.58 0.12
CA VAL A 123 7.19 14.31 0.81
C VAL A 123 6.77 14.52 2.26
N ARG A 124 5.87 13.66 2.74
CA ARG A 124 5.37 13.69 4.11
C ARG A 124 5.75 12.42 4.84
N ASN A 125 5.56 12.43 6.15
CA ASN A 125 5.78 11.22 6.93
C ASN A 125 4.80 11.13 8.09
N VAL A 126 4.63 9.91 8.60
CA VAL A 126 3.78 9.60 9.73
C VAL A 126 4.42 8.46 10.53
N ALA A 127 4.18 8.43 11.85
CA ALA A 127 4.70 7.38 12.70
C ALA A 127 4.06 6.01 12.37
N ILE A 128 4.86 4.96 12.44
CA ILE A 128 4.38 3.58 12.30
C ILE A 128 4.15 3.01 13.70
N PRO A 129 2.93 2.59 14.05
CA PRO A 129 2.65 1.97 15.35
C PRO A 129 3.49 0.70 15.54
N GLY A 130 4.08 0.54 16.73
CA GLY A 130 4.92 -0.60 17.04
C GLY A 130 6.30 -0.58 16.38
N GLY A 131 6.71 0.57 15.84
CA GLY A 131 7.95 0.73 15.09
C GLY A 131 7.83 0.21 13.67
N GLU A 132 8.96 -0.12 13.08
CA GLU A 132 9.01 -0.61 11.69
C GLU A 132 9.03 -2.12 11.60
#